data_0db6b0976a9dbf14e07bd67cdb1b6485
#
_entry.id   0db6b0976a9dbf14e07bd67cdb1b6485
#
_cell.length_a   1.000
_cell.length_b   1.000
_cell.length_c   1.000
_cell.angle_alpha   90.00
_cell.angle_beta   90.00
_cell.angle_gamma   90.00
#
_symmetry.space_group_name_H-M   'P 1'
#
loop_
_entity.id
_entity.type
_entity.pdbx_description
1 polymer ?
#
loop_
_entity_poly.entity_id
_entity_poly.type
_entity_poly.pdbx_seq_one_letter_code
_entity_poly.pdbx_strand_id
1 'polypeptide(L)'
;MNNATFPVDSKYDVASIMGGLYGDGFIACKGAFPRAWVYELGADIAMLFEEALSRPGGALERGPNRHYVEIHPETLSGFADIISHPWVVAVCTAVLGPDYRIVEAGFDIPGPGAMKQPWHRDFPSPEATLLGRRLNSLAFNITTVDVTEEMGPFEIAPGTQWDDLTGGDLMFPGPEWSDRYEARAQKKLAQMGDISARSALTIHRGTANLSQRARPVFVLGVDAPDGTNADKHDLQVTRGYYESLPAEVRRHLAGRVVDRLEPIVQGHAIEGLKMGQMG
;
A
#
# COMPACT_ATOMS: atom_id res chain seq x y z
N MET A 1 18.47 -28.01 2.41
CA MET A 1 17.80 -26.71 2.24
C MET A 1 18.34 -25.81 3.33
N ASN A 2 19.14 -24.83 2.98
CA ASN A 2 19.82 -23.97 3.93
C ASN A 2 18.82 -22.99 4.53
N ASN A 3 18.56 -23.08 5.84
CA ASN A 3 17.93 -22.03 6.64
C ASN A 3 18.85 -20.79 6.61
N ALA A 4 18.61 -19.88 5.69
CA ALA A 4 19.21 -18.56 5.77
C ALA A 4 18.48 -17.81 6.89
N THR A 5 19.02 -17.85 8.10
CA THR A 5 18.72 -16.85 9.13
C THR A 5 19.26 -15.53 8.59
N PHE A 6 18.36 -14.64 8.16
CA PHE A 6 18.73 -13.27 7.86
C PHE A 6 18.92 -12.55 9.20
N PRO A 7 20.14 -12.13 9.55
CA PRO A 7 20.31 -11.25 10.68
C PRO A 7 19.47 -10.00 10.41
N VAL A 8 18.91 -9.38 11.44
CA VAL A 8 18.46 -7.99 11.41
C VAL A 8 19.72 -7.17 11.15
N ASP A 9 20.05 -7.07 9.87
CA ASP A 9 21.36 -6.59 9.47
C ASP A 9 21.35 -5.08 9.56
N SER A 10 22.38 -4.54 10.16
CA SER A 10 22.78 -3.14 10.22
C SER A 10 22.81 -2.40 8.87
N LYS A 11 22.37 -3.04 7.79
CA LYS A 11 22.31 -2.49 6.44
C LYS A 11 21.27 -1.37 6.28
N TYR A 12 20.21 -1.39 7.06
CA TYR A 12 19.18 -0.35 6.99
C TYR A 12 19.19 0.47 8.28
N ASP A 13 19.57 1.73 8.14
CA ASP A 13 19.66 2.66 9.26
C ASP A 13 18.26 2.96 9.83
N VAL A 14 17.99 2.44 11.04
CA VAL A 14 16.73 2.66 11.75
C VAL A 14 16.46 4.14 11.99
N ALA A 15 17.49 4.95 12.23
CA ALA A 15 17.31 6.40 12.44
C ALA A 15 16.81 7.08 11.15
N SER A 16 17.32 6.69 9.98
CA SER A 16 16.83 7.18 8.69
C SER A 16 15.42 6.72 8.39
N ILE A 17 15.07 5.46 8.70
CA ILE A 17 13.70 4.94 8.56
C ILE A 17 12.73 5.76 9.42
N MET A 18 13.03 5.90 10.70
CA MET A 18 12.21 6.64 11.65
C MET A 18 12.11 8.11 11.27
N GLY A 19 13.25 8.75 10.94
CA GLY A 19 13.31 10.15 10.54
C GLY A 19 12.45 10.43 9.31
N GLY A 20 12.51 9.58 8.29
CA GLY A 20 11.72 9.72 7.07
C GLY A 20 10.22 9.53 7.30
N LEU A 21 9.82 8.45 8.00
CA LEU A 21 8.39 8.17 8.22
C LEU A 21 7.75 9.10 9.24
N TYR A 22 8.44 9.47 10.30
CA TYR A 22 7.94 10.42 11.29
C TYR A 22 8.07 11.89 10.83
N GLY A 23 9.05 12.20 9.97
CA GLY A 23 9.21 13.53 9.35
C GLY A 23 8.28 13.69 8.15
N ASP A 24 8.62 13.08 7.03
CA ASP A 24 7.92 13.26 5.74
C ASP A 24 6.70 12.35 5.58
N GLY A 25 6.62 11.27 6.36
CA GLY A 25 5.58 10.25 6.21
C GLY A 25 5.80 9.30 5.04
N PHE A 26 7.00 9.32 4.44
CA PHE A 26 7.34 8.54 3.26
C PHE A 26 8.84 8.25 3.18
N ILE A 27 9.17 7.02 2.79
CA ILE A 27 10.54 6.58 2.46
C ILE A 27 10.50 5.64 1.27
N ALA A 28 11.65 5.43 0.62
CA ALA A 28 11.77 4.46 -0.47
C ALA A 28 13.13 3.74 -0.46
N CYS A 29 13.13 2.48 -0.85
CA CYS A 29 14.31 1.70 -1.14
C CYS A 29 14.41 1.53 -2.67
N LYS A 30 15.42 2.14 -3.25
CA LYS A 30 15.65 2.11 -4.69
C LYS A 30 16.27 0.77 -5.11
N GLY A 31 15.75 0.19 -6.19
CA GLY A 31 16.28 -1.06 -6.74
C GLY A 31 16.21 -2.23 -5.77
N ALA A 32 15.18 -2.28 -4.91
CA ALA A 32 14.96 -3.35 -3.93
C ALA A 32 14.77 -4.71 -4.58
N PHE A 33 14.13 -4.73 -5.75
CA PHE A 33 13.86 -5.94 -6.51
C PHE A 33 14.49 -5.88 -7.90
N PRO A 34 15.03 -7.01 -8.42
CA PRO A 34 15.52 -7.09 -9.79
C PRO A 34 14.37 -6.84 -10.79
N ARG A 35 14.66 -6.14 -11.89
CA ARG A 35 13.64 -5.87 -12.93
C ARG A 35 12.97 -7.12 -13.46
N ALA A 36 13.70 -8.23 -13.62
CA ALA A 36 13.14 -9.51 -14.06
C ALA A 36 12.07 -10.02 -13.10
N TRP A 37 12.32 -9.94 -11.79
CA TRP A 37 11.34 -10.28 -10.76
C TRP A 37 10.09 -9.39 -10.83
N VAL A 38 10.26 -8.10 -11.11
CA VAL A 38 9.12 -7.16 -11.25
C VAL A 38 8.31 -7.43 -12.51
N TYR A 39 8.93 -7.93 -13.59
CA TYR A 39 8.18 -8.38 -14.77
C TYR A 39 7.24 -9.54 -14.43
N GLU A 40 7.71 -10.52 -13.65
CA GLU A 40 6.86 -11.64 -13.20
C GLU A 40 5.72 -11.13 -12.31
N LEU A 41 6.02 -10.24 -11.37
CA LEU A 41 5.00 -9.57 -10.55
C LEU A 41 3.95 -8.87 -11.42
N GLY A 42 4.39 -8.17 -12.47
CA GLY A 42 3.51 -7.48 -13.41
C GLY A 42 2.62 -8.44 -14.21
N ALA A 43 3.15 -9.59 -14.58
CA ALA A 43 2.39 -10.65 -15.26
C ALA A 43 1.30 -11.23 -14.35
N ASP A 44 1.64 -11.53 -13.08
CA ASP A 44 0.68 -11.99 -12.09
C ASP A 44 -0.46 -10.97 -11.88
N ILE A 45 -0.11 -9.68 -11.70
CA ILE A 45 -1.10 -8.61 -11.54
C ILE A 45 -2.01 -8.50 -12.76
N ALA A 46 -1.48 -8.60 -13.97
CA ALA A 46 -2.27 -8.54 -15.19
C ALA A 46 -3.29 -9.69 -15.27
N MET A 47 -2.84 -10.91 -14.98
CA MET A 47 -3.69 -12.11 -14.95
C MET A 47 -4.79 -12.00 -13.88
N LEU A 48 -4.42 -11.59 -12.66
CA LEU A 48 -5.36 -11.42 -11.55
C LEU A 48 -6.36 -10.30 -11.81
N PHE A 49 -5.95 -9.25 -12.51
CA PHE A 49 -6.85 -8.16 -12.88
C PHE A 49 -7.89 -8.60 -13.94
N GLU A 50 -7.48 -9.35 -14.96
CA GLU A 50 -8.39 -9.93 -15.94
C GLU A 50 -9.41 -10.89 -15.27
N GLU A 51 -8.95 -11.74 -14.36
CA GLU A 51 -9.81 -12.60 -13.55
C GLU A 51 -10.81 -11.76 -12.74
N ALA A 52 -10.34 -10.75 -12.03
CA ALA A 52 -11.17 -9.89 -11.20
C ALA A 52 -12.26 -9.18 -12.03
N LEU A 53 -11.92 -8.67 -13.21
CA LEU A 53 -12.89 -8.03 -14.11
C LEU A 53 -13.90 -9.02 -14.70
N SER A 54 -13.59 -10.31 -14.78
CA SER A 54 -14.46 -11.33 -15.34
C SER A 54 -15.62 -11.75 -14.43
N ARG A 55 -15.59 -11.38 -13.15
CA ARG A 55 -16.61 -11.78 -12.16
C ARG A 55 -17.26 -10.59 -11.45
N PRO A 56 -18.55 -10.70 -11.06
CA PRO A 56 -19.22 -9.65 -10.29
C PRO A 56 -18.50 -9.38 -8.95
N GLY A 57 -18.26 -8.10 -8.68
CA GLY A 57 -17.59 -7.68 -7.43
C GLY A 57 -16.13 -8.08 -7.31
N GLY A 58 -15.48 -8.52 -8.39
CA GLY A 58 -14.07 -8.91 -8.38
C GLY A 58 -13.11 -7.73 -8.36
N ALA A 59 -13.50 -6.58 -8.87
CA ALA A 59 -12.73 -5.34 -8.85
C ALA A 59 -13.57 -4.19 -8.30
N LEU A 60 -12.95 -3.30 -7.55
CA LEU A 60 -13.57 -2.06 -7.09
C LEU A 60 -13.19 -0.92 -8.03
N GLU A 61 -14.19 -0.32 -8.65
CA GLU A 61 -13.99 0.89 -9.47
C GLU A 61 -13.80 2.11 -8.56
N ARG A 62 -12.64 2.75 -8.65
CA ARG A 62 -12.27 3.97 -7.92
C ARG A 62 -12.30 5.22 -8.82
N GLY A 63 -13.36 5.36 -9.62
CA GLY A 63 -13.54 6.37 -10.64
C GLY A 63 -13.21 5.86 -12.04
N PRO A 64 -13.41 6.69 -13.09
CA PRO A 64 -13.20 6.27 -14.47
C PRO A 64 -11.80 5.73 -14.71
N ASN A 65 -11.69 4.54 -15.30
CA ASN A 65 -10.44 3.88 -15.67
C ASN A 65 -9.47 3.63 -14.50
N ARG A 66 -9.96 3.55 -13.27
CA ARG A 66 -9.15 3.22 -12.11
C ARG A 66 -9.80 2.11 -11.29
N HIS A 67 -9.06 1.06 -11.04
CA HIS A 67 -9.54 -0.11 -10.30
C HIS A 67 -8.60 -0.44 -9.15
N TYR A 68 -9.19 -0.93 -8.08
CA TYR A 68 -8.48 -1.57 -6.98
C TYR A 68 -8.96 -3.01 -6.86
N VAL A 69 -8.03 -3.92 -6.62
CA VAL A 69 -8.31 -5.34 -6.42
C VAL A 69 -7.53 -5.82 -5.20
N GLU A 70 -8.25 -6.28 -4.19
CA GLU A 70 -7.67 -7.03 -3.08
C GLU A 70 -7.50 -8.49 -3.51
N ILE A 71 -6.39 -9.10 -3.11
CA ILE A 71 -6.01 -10.45 -3.48
C ILE A 71 -5.60 -11.29 -2.29
N HIS A 72 -5.66 -12.60 -2.42
CA HIS A 72 -5.07 -13.51 -1.46
C HIS A 72 -3.55 -13.62 -1.69
N PRO A 73 -2.73 -13.64 -0.63
CA PRO A 73 -1.27 -13.65 -0.73
C PRO A 73 -0.71 -14.73 -1.68
N GLU A 74 -1.23 -15.94 -1.60
CA GLU A 74 -0.73 -17.07 -2.38
C GLU A 74 -1.02 -17.01 -3.88
N THR A 75 -1.90 -16.09 -4.31
CA THR A 75 -2.16 -15.87 -5.74
C THR A 75 -1.09 -15.03 -6.42
N LEU A 76 -0.19 -14.41 -5.64
CA LEU A 76 0.92 -13.61 -6.12
C LEU A 76 2.23 -14.33 -5.88
N SER A 77 2.92 -14.76 -6.94
CA SER A 77 4.14 -15.57 -6.84
C SER A 77 5.25 -14.92 -6.01
N GLY A 78 5.38 -13.60 -6.06
CA GLY A 78 6.39 -12.82 -5.35
C GLY A 78 6.00 -12.38 -3.93
N PHE A 79 4.85 -12.77 -3.39
CA PHE A 79 4.39 -12.26 -2.09
C PHE A 79 5.35 -12.60 -0.94
N ALA A 80 5.84 -13.84 -0.89
CA ALA A 80 6.80 -14.27 0.14
C ALA A 80 8.10 -13.45 0.10
N ASP A 81 8.59 -13.11 -1.10
CA ASP A 81 9.79 -12.28 -1.27
C ASP A 81 9.57 -10.86 -0.74
N ILE A 82 8.38 -10.29 -0.99
CA ILE A 82 8.02 -8.95 -0.52
C ILE A 82 8.03 -8.89 1.01
N ILE A 83 7.28 -9.79 1.67
CA ILE A 83 7.15 -9.75 3.13
C ILE A 83 8.41 -10.18 3.87
N SER A 84 9.29 -10.94 3.21
CA SER A 84 10.59 -11.36 3.74
C SER A 84 11.72 -10.39 3.37
N HIS A 85 11.46 -9.37 2.55
CA HIS A 85 12.50 -8.44 2.14
C HIS A 85 13.07 -7.72 3.36
N PRO A 86 14.42 -7.73 3.57
CA PRO A 86 15.02 -7.21 4.81
C PRO A 86 14.66 -5.76 5.11
N TRP A 87 14.49 -4.92 4.08
CA TRP A 87 14.07 -3.54 4.26
C TRP A 87 12.60 -3.44 4.74
N VAL A 88 11.69 -4.27 4.22
CA VAL A 88 10.28 -4.31 4.67
C VAL A 88 10.21 -4.69 6.14
N VAL A 89 10.91 -5.77 6.52
CA VAL A 89 10.99 -6.24 7.92
C VAL A 89 11.57 -5.15 8.84
N ALA A 90 12.66 -4.48 8.40
CA ALA A 90 13.29 -3.41 9.19
C ALA A 90 12.34 -2.22 9.38
N VAL A 91 11.63 -1.80 8.32
CA VAL A 91 10.66 -0.69 8.38
C VAL A 91 9.50 -1.05 9.30
N CYS A 92 8.88 -2.22 9.13
CA CYS A 92 7.76 -2.67 9.97
C CYS A 92 8.17 -2.75 11.43
N THR A 93 9.31 -3.39 11.73
CA THR A 93 9.78 -3.56 13.11
C THR A 93 10.13 -2.23 13.77
N ALA A 94 10.80 -1.31 13.04
CA ALA A 94 11.19 -0.02 13.59
C ALA A 94 10.00 0.89 13.90
N VAL A 95 8.97 0.90 13.05
CA VAL A 95 7.85 1.86 13.13
C VAL A 95 6.65 1.28 13.87
N LEU A 96 6.30 0.02 13.59
CA LEU A 96 5.09 -0.62 14.11
C LEU A 96 5.38 -1.56 15.29
N GLY A 97 6.64 -1.90 15.49
CA GLY A 97 7.08 -2.87 16.51
C GLY A 97 7.20 -4.29 15.99
N PRO A 98 7.76 -5.21 16.82
CA PRO A 98 8.09 -6.58 16.40
C PRO A 98 6.87 -7.47 16.14
N ASP A 99 5.68 -7.06 16.59
CA ASP A 99 4.44 -7.82 16.46
C ASP A 99 3.50 -7.19 15.43
N TYR A 100 4.05 -6.50 14.42
CA TYR A 100 3.27 -5.90 13.32
C TYR A 100 2.42 -6.97 12.60
N ARG A 101 1.36 -6.52 11.95
CA ARG A 101 0.38 -7.39 11.28
C ARG A 101 0.23 -6.98 9.81
N ILE A 102 0.41 -7.93 8.89
CA ILE A 102 0.13 -7.76 7.46
C ILE A 102 -1.38 -7.97 7.27
N VAL A 103 -2.08 -6.91 6.90
CA VAL A 103 -3.54 -6.87 6.90
C VAL A 103 -4.16 -6.78 5.50
N GLU A 104 -3.39 -6.30 4.52
CA GLU A 104 -3.87 -6.06 3.16
C GLU A 104 -2.83 -6.51 2.14
N ALA A 105 -3.29 -7.16 1.08
CA ALA A 105 -2.54 -7.38 -0.15
C ALA A 105 -3.47 -7.06 -1.33
N GLY A 106 -3.06 -6.19 -2.21
CA GLY A 106 -3.88 -5.78 -3.34
C GLY A 106 -3.09 -5.00 -4.38
N PHE A 107 -3.76 -4.50 -5.39
CA PHE A 107 -3.14 -3.61 -6.36
C PHE A 107 -4.12 -2.56 -6.87
N ASP A 108 -3.58 -1.38 -7.17
CA ASP A 108 -4.29 -0.25 -7.77
C ASP A 108 -3.82 -0.06 -9.22
N ILE A 109 -4.76 0.05 -10.15
CA ILE A 109 -4.49 0.20 -11.58
C ILE A 109 -5.15 1.47 -12.12
N PRO A 110 -4.47 2.62 -12.08
CA PRO A 110 -4.89 3.77 -12.87
C PRO A 110 -4.54 3.53 -14.34
N GLY A 111 -5.57 3.24 -15.14
CA GLY A 111 -5.47 3.09 -16.59
C GLY A 111 -5.38 4.44 -17.32
N PRO A 112 -5.23 4.41 -18.66
CA PRO A 112 -5.28 5.62 -19.49
C PRO A 112 -6.57 6.41 -19.24
N GLY A 113 -6.44 7.72 -18.99
CA GLY A 113 -7.58 8.60 -18.69
C GLY A 113 -8.10 8.53 -17.25
N ALA A 114 -7.46 7.77 -16.36
CA ALA A 114 -7.79 7.79 -14.93
C ALA A 114 -7.64 9.20 -14.37
N MET A 115 -8.65 9.67 -13.67
CA MET A 115 -8.68 11.02 -13.12
C MET A 115 -7.80 11.17 -11.86
N LYS A 116 -7.44 12.42 -11.55
CA LYS A 116 -6.76 12.77 -10.30
C LYS A 116 -7.68 12.47 -9.11
N GLN A 117 -7.15 11.80 -8.10
CA GLN A 117 -7.86 11.61 -6.83
C GLN A 117 -7.90 12.92 -6.02
N PRO A 118 -8.91 13.10 -5.14
CA PRO A 118 -8.84 14.13 -4.12
C PRO A 118 -7.66 13.85 -3.18
N TRP A 119 -7.18 14.88 -2.48
CA TRP A 119 -6.30 14.71 -1.36
C TRP A 119 -6.99 13.89 -0.28
N HIS A 120 -6.34 12.83 0.23
CA HIS A 120 -6.93 11.96 1.24
C HIS A 120 -5.84 11.27 2.08
N ARG A 121 -6.26 10.70 3.19
CA ARG A 121 -5.55 9.66 3.94
C ARG A 121 -6.37 8.37 3.88
N ASP A 122 -5.76 7.24 4.18
CA ASP A 122 -6.43 5.93 3.99
C ASP A 122 -7.57 5.69 4.99
N PHE A 123 -7.50 6.31 6.17
CA PHE A 123 -8.53 6.23 7.22
C PHE A 123 -8.40 7.41 8.22
N PRO A 124 -9.42 7.66 9.06
CA PRO A 124 -9.37 8.68 10.10
C PRO A 124 -8.19 8.46 11.05
N SER A 125 -7.49 9.53 11.42
CA SER A 125 -6.35 9.43 12.35
C SER A 125 -6.80 8.93 13.73
N PRO A 126 -6.21 7.83 14.24
CA PRO A 126 -6.48 7.40 15.60
C PRO A 126 -6.00 8.43 16.63
N GLU A 127 -6.67 8.49 17.77
CA GLU A 127 -6.29 9.37 18.88
C GLU A 127 -4.83 9.14 19.31
N ALA A 128 -4.38 7.89 19.37
CA ALA A 128 -3.00 7.54 19.67
C ALA A 128 -1.98 8.16 18.70
N THR A 129 -2.35 8.40 17.44
CA THR A 129 -1.51 9.10 16.48
C THR A 129 -1.50 10.60 16.72
N LEU A 130 -2.67 11.21 16.89
CA LEU A 130 -2.79 12.65 17.08
C LEU A 130 -2.16 13.10 18.40
N LEU A 131 -2.47 12.44 19.50
CA LEU A 131 -1.99 12.79 20.84
C LEU A 131 -0.65 12.15 21.17
N GLY A 132 -0.49 10.87 20.83
CA GLY A 132 0.71 10.09 21.14
C GLY A 132 1.85 10.21 20.14
N ARG A 133 1.64 10.87 19.01
CA ARG A 133 2.62 10.99 17.93
C ARG A 133 3.20 9.62 17.51
N ARG A 134 2.35 8.60 17.42
CA ARG A 134 2.71 7.24 17.06
C ARG A 134 2.02 6.83 15.76
N LEU A 135 2.81 6.34 14.80
CA LEU A 135 2.28 5.72 13.59
C LEU A 135 1.86 4.29 13.90
N ASN A 136 0.66 3.90 13.46
CA ASN A 136 0.09 2.58 13.70
C ASN A 136 -0.25 1.81 12.42
N SER A 137 -0.02 2.41 11.25
CA SER A 137 -0.25 1.75 9.97
C SER A 137 0.65 2.30 8.87
N LEU A 138 1.15 1.39 8.04
CA LEU A 138 1.97 1.67 6.87
C LEU A 138 1.36 1.03 5.63
N ALA A 139 1.54 1.68 4.49
CA ALA A 139 1.31 1.08 3.17
C ALA A 139 2.62 1.03 2.38
N PHE A 140 2.96 -0.16 1.87
CA PHE A 140 4.08 -0.34 0.95
C PHE A 140 3.56 -0.37 -0.48
N ASN A 141 4.33 0.20 -1.40
CA ASN A 141 3.97 0.24 -2.81
C ASN A 141 5.14 -0.23 -3.68
N ILE A 142 4.85 -1.11 -4.64
CA ILE A 142 5.77 -1.56 -5.69
C ILE A 142 5.09 -1.32 -7.03
N THR A 143 5.73 -0.55 -7.91
CA THR A 143 5.22 -0.35 -9.28
C THR A 143 5.86 -1.34 -10.24
N THR A 144 5.07 -1.82 -11.20
CA THR A 144 5.54 -2.75 -12.22
C THR A 144 6.00 -2.07 -13.51
N VAL A 145 6.07 -0.75 -13.49
CA VAL A 145 6.53 0.08 -14.63
C VAL A 145 7.45 1.20 -14.13
N ASP A 146 8.32 1.71 -14.99
CA ASP A 146 9.00 2.97 -14.73
C ASP A 146 7.97 4.11 -14.87
N VAL A 147 7.69 4.79 -13.77
CA VAL A 147 6.66 5.83 -13.70
C VAL A 147 7.16 7.13 -14.32
N THR A 148 6.42 7.67 -15.26
CA THR A 148 6.65 9.00 -15.84
C THR A 148 5.65 10.02 -15.32
N GLU A 149 5.92 11.31 -15.56
CA GLU A 149 5.03 12.42 -15.18
C GLU A 149 3.61 12.27 -15.73
N GLU A 150 3.46 11.68 -16.93
CA GLU A 150 2.17 11.52 -17.61
C GLU A 150 1.38 10.30 -17.12
N MET A 151 2.01 9.34 -16.44
CA MET A 151 1.36 8.09 -16.01
C MET A 151 0.54 8.24 -14.73
N GLY A 152 0.29 9.45 -14.26
CA GLY A 152 -0.44 9.70 -13.03
C GLY A 152 0.34 9.27 -11.78
N PRO A 153 1.57 9.78 -11.58
CA PRO A 153 2.38 9.40 -10.42
C PRO A 153 1.67 9.62 -9.09
N PHE A 154 2.05 8.82 -8.12
CA PHE A 154 1.69 9.04 -6.73
C PHE A 154 2.23 10.39 -6.27
N GLU A 155 1.40 11.16 -5.59
CA GLU A 155 1.73 12.47 -5.06
C GLU A 155 1.42 12.52 -3.57
N ILE A 156 2.33 13.08 -2.79
CA ILE A 156 2.24 13.13 -1.33
C ILE A 156 2.49 14.55 -0.84
N ALA A 157 1.80 14.96 0.20
CA ALA A 157 2.08 16.18 0.97
C ALA A 157 2.89 15.79 2.23
N PRO A 158 4.25 15.94 2.24
CA PRO A 158 5.08 15.47 3.32
C PRO A 158 4.75 16.12 4.68
N GLY A 159 4.87 15.34 5.76
CA GLY A 159 4.68 15.80 7.14
C GLY A 159 3.23 15.98 7.57
N THR A 160 2.26 15.55 6.76
CA THR A 160 0.82 15.76 7.02
C THR A 160 0.14 14.62 7.79
N GLN A 161 0.85 13.56 8.11
CA GLN A 161 0.34 12.46 8.96
C GLN A 161 -0.08 12.92 10.36
N TRP A 162 0.39 14.10 10.76
CA TRP A 162 0.10 14.73 12.07
C TRP A 162 -0.97 15.82 12.00
N ASP A 163 -1.52 16.07 10.80
CA ASP A 163 -2.56 17.09 10.65
C ASP A 163 -3.86 16.62 11.29
N ASP A 164 -4.41 17.47 12.15
CA ASP A 164 -5.69 17.23 12.79
C ASP A 164 -6.81 17.73 11.87
N LEU A 165 -7.58 16.80 11.33
CA LEU A 165 -8.74 17.07 10.47
C LEU A 165 -10.05 17.03 11.26
N THR A 166 -10.00 17.01 12.59
CA THR A 166 -11.22 17.06 13.42
C THR A 166 -12.00 18.36 13.15
N GLY A 167 -13.31 18.22 12.98
CA GLY A 167 -14.18 19.34 12.59
C GLY A 167 -14.59 19.35 11.12
N GLY A 168 -14.04 18.43 10.31
CA GLY A 168 -14.40 18.19 8.89
C GLY A 168 -14.45 16.71 8.56
N ASP A 169 -14.31 16.39 7.29
CA ASP A 169 -14.11 14.99 6.88
C ASP A 169 -12.73 14.53 7.35
N LEU A 170 -12.70 13.48 8.17
CA LEU A 170 -11.47 12.97 8.79
C LEU A 170 -10.52 12.28 7.80
N MET A 171 -10.99 11.96 6.60
CA MET A 171 -10.21 11.31 5.53
C MET A 171 -9.91 12.25 4.38
N PHE A 172 -10.86 13.13 4.04
CA PHE A 172 -10.80 14.04 2.91
C PHE A 172 -10.73 15.48 3.40
N PRO A 173 -9.53 16.10 3.39
CA PRO A 173 -9.39 17.48 3.81
C PRO A 173 -10.28 18.41 2.98
N GLY A 174 -10.95 19.34 3.63
CA GLY A 174 -11.76 20.35 2.99
C GLY A 174 -10.93 21.31 2.11
N PRO A 175 -11.62 22.18 1.32
CA PRO A 175 -10.96 23.13 0.42
C PRO A 175 -9.95 24.04 1.10
N GLU A 176 -10.17 24.36 2.40
CA GLU A 176 -9.28 25.20 3.21
C GLU A 176 -7.87 24.64 3.38
N TRP A 177 -7.71 23.31 3.22
CA TRP A 177 -6.43 22.62 3.30
C TRP A 177 -5.73 22.51 1.92
N SER A 178 -6.44 22.70 0.83
CA SER A 178 -5.99 22.40 -0.53
C SER A 178 -4.70 23.15 -0.88
N ASP A 179 -4.65 24.46 -0.66
CA ASP A 179 -3.49 25.29 -1.01
C ASP A 179 -2.25 24.86 -0.21
N ARG A 180 -2.42 24.48 1.04
CA ARG A 180 -1.34 23.96 1.90
C ARG A 180 -0.75 22.66 1.35
N TYR A 181 -1.59 21.75 0.89
CA TYR A 181 -1.13 20.45 0.37
C TYR A 181 -0.57 20.59 -1.04
N GLU A 182 -1.16 21.43 -1.89
CA GLU A 182 -0.59 21.74 -3.21
C GLU A 182 0.80 22.37 -3.08
N ALA A 183 1.00 23.29 -2.14
CA ALA A 183 2.31 23.92 -1.91
C ALA A 183 3.39 22.94 -1.42
N ARG A 184 2.99 21.80 -0.84
CA ARG A 184 3.89 20.75 -0.34
C ARG A 184 3.99 19.55 -1.25
N ALA A 185 3.18 19.48 -2.28
CA ALA A 185 3.01 18.33 -3.15
C ALA A 185 4.33 17.86 -3.76
N GLN A 186 4.61 16.58 -3.61
CA GLN A 186 5.77 15.93 -4.21
C GLN A 186 5.32 14.69 -4.99
N LYS A 187 5.53 14.70 -6.27
CA LYS A 187 5.34 13.52 -7.12
C LYS A 187 6.46 12.51 -6.91
N LYS A 188 6.10 11.25 -6.87
CA LYS A 188 7.03 10.13 -6.71
C LYS A 188 7.13 9.36 -8.03
N LEU A 189 8.22 9.56 -8.74
CA LEU A 189 8.53 8.88 -10.01
C LEU A 189 9.31 7.59 -9.71
N ALA A 190 8.59 6.62 -9.15
CA ALA A 190 9.18 5.33 -8.82
C ALA A 190 9.61 4.58 -10.08
N GLN A 191 10.73 3.88 -10.00
CA GLN A 191 11.24 3.04 -11.07
C GLN A 191 10.91 1.57 -10.77
N MET A 192 10.82 0.76 -11.81
CA MET A 192 10.63 -0.68 -11.69
C MET A 192 11.75 -1.29 -10.81
N GLY A 193 11.34 -1.94 -9.72
CA GLY A 193 12.24 -2.48 -8.70
C GLY A 193 12.36 -1.64 -7.43
N ASP A 194 11.83 -0.41 -7.43
CA ASP A 194 11.72 0.39 -6.21
C ASP A 194 10.56 -0.11 -5.33
N ILE A 195 10.77 -0.08 -4.01
CA ILE A 195 9.69 -0.20 -3.04
C ILE A 195 9.63 1.05 -2.18
N SER A 196 8.44 1.52 -1.88
CA SER A 196 8.23 2.63 -0.95
C SER A 196 7.37 2.21 0.23
N ALA A 197 7.54 2.90 1.35
CA ALA A 197 6.66 2.82 2.51
C ALA A 197 6.17 4.23 2.86
N ARG A 198 4.90 4.35 3.16
CA ARG A 198 4.29 5.58 3.67
C ARG A 198 3.46 5.31 4.90
N SER A 199 3.34 6.31 5.77
CA SER A 199 2.28 6.28 6.75
C SER A 199 0.93 6.35 6.03
N ALA A 200 0.00 5.47 6.39
CA ALA A 200 -1.36 5.47 5.84
C ALA A 200 -2.12 6.79 6.15
N LEU A 201 -1.62 7.57 7.10
CA LEU A 201 -2.21 8.84 7.54
C LEU A 201 -1.62 10.08 6.85
N THR A 202 -0.53 9.93 6.09
CA THR A 202 0.03 11.04 5.32
C THR A 202 -0.90 11.36 4.16
N ILE A 203 -1.25 12.64 3.99
CA ILE A 203 -2.13 13.11 2.91
C ILE A 203 -1.46 12.88 1.57
N HIS A 204 -2.18 12.22 0.68
CA HIS A 204 -1.67 11.82 -0.64
C HIS A 204 -2.81 11.72 -1.67
N ARG A 205 -2.43 11.50 -2.91
CA ARG A 205 -3.34 11.21 -4.03
C ARG A 205 -2.62 10.53 -5.20
N GLY A 206 -3.36 9.85 -6.06
CA GLY A 206 -2.92 9.55 -7.42
C GLY A 206 -3.21 10.75 -8.32
N THR A 207 -2.24 11.17 -9.13
CA THR A 207 -2.48 12.20 -10.15
C THR A 207 -3.16 11.59 -11.38
N ALA A 208 -3.62 12.44 -12.34
CA ALA A 208 -4.28 11.95 -13.55
C ALA A 208 -3.32 11.18 -14.46
N ASN A 209 -3.75 10.05 -15.00
CA ASN A 209 -2.98 9.30 -15.99
C ASN A 209 -3.32 9.82 -17.40
N LEU A 210 -2.44 10.65 -17.93
CA LEU A 210 -2.56 11.24 -19.27
C LEU A 210 -1.85 10.40 -20.35
N SER A 211 -1.20 9.31 -19.95
CA SER A 211 -0.49 8.41 -20.86
C SER A 211 -1.45 7.39 -21.50
N GLN A 212 -0.91 6.64 -22.46
CA GLN A 212 -1.63 5.52 -23.09
C GLN A 212 -1.35 4.16 -22.39
N ARG A 213 -0.76 4.18 -21.19
CA ARG A 213 -0.37 2.99 -20.45
C ARG A 213 -0.96 2.99 -19.05
N ALA A 214 -1.38 1.82 -18.59
CA ALA A 214 -1.73 1.63 -17.19
C ALA A 214 -0.47 1.70 -16.28
N ARG A 215 -0.68 2.07 -15.03
CA ARG A 215 0.35 2.12 -13.98
C ARG A 215 -0.02 1.20 -12.82
N PRO A 216 0.13 -0.12 -12.95
CA PRO A 216 -0.16 -1.04 -11.86
C PRO A 216 0.77 -0.82 -10.67
N VAL A 217 0.19 -0.83 -9.48
CA VAL A 217 0.91 -0.68 -8.21
C VAL A 217 0.43 -1.75 -7.25
N PHE A 218 1.32 -2.63 -6.83
CA PHE A 218 1.04 -3.53 -5.71
C PHE A 218 1.03 -2.74 -4.41
N VAL A 219 0.07 -3.04 -3.54
CA VAL A 219 -0.13 -2.43 -2.22
C VAL A 219 -0.08 -3.51 -1.16
N LEU A 220 0.74 -3.29 -0.12
CA LEU A 220 0.78 -4.11 1.09
C LEU A 220 0.45 -3.22 2.28
N GLY A 221 -0.65 -3.50 2.95
CA GLY A 221 -1.04 -2.81 4.19
C GLY A 221 -0.50 -3.54 5.41
N VAL A 222 0.10 -2.80 6.33
CA VAL A 222 0.69 -3.33 7.56
C VAL A 222 0.32 -2.46 8.74
N ASP A 223 -0.23 -3.08 9.78
CA ASP A 223 -0.66 -2.42 11.02
C ASP A 223 0.26 -2.77 12.20
N ALA A 224 0.33 -1.85 13.17
CA ALA A 224 0.75 -2.17 14.53
C ALA A 224 -0.25 -3.13 15.19
N PRO A 225 0.09 -3.79 16.30
CA PRO A 225 -0.81 -4.76 16.96
C PRO A 225 -2.19 -4.20 17.36
N ASP A 226 -2.27 -2.91 17.61
CA ASP A 226 -3.49 -2.18 17.95
C ASP A 226 -4.18 -1.53 16.74
N GLY A 227 -3.70 -1.78 15.53
CA GLY A 227 -4.36 -1.36 14.28
C GLY A 227 -5.65 -2.16 14.04
N THR A 228 -6.62 -1.54 13.40
CA THR A 228 -7.98 -2.10 13.23
C THR A 228 -8.32 -2.36 11.76
N ASN A 229 -7.35 -2.28 10.84
CA ASN A 229 -7.65 -2.43 9.42
C ASN A 229 -7.85 -3.90 8.99
N ALA A 230 -7.35 -4.87 9.75
CA ALA A 230 -7.51 -6.29 9.45
C ALA A 230 -8.98 -6.70 9.24
N ASP A 231 -9.90 -6.10 10.00
CA ASP A 231 -11.33 -6.42 9.92
C ASP A 231 -12.01 -5.85 8.65
N LYS A 232 -11.30 -5.01 7.90
CA LYS A 232 -11.77 -4.42 6.65
C LYS A 232 -11.40 -5.24 5.42
N HIS A 233 -10.52 -6.22 5.58
CA HIS A 233 -9.94 -7.03 4.51
C HIS A 233 -10.29 -8.51 4.66
N ASP A 234 -10.53 -9.20 3.54
CA ASP A 234 -10.79 -10.64 3.52
C ASP A 234 -9.54 -11.43 3.08
N LEU A 235 -8.44 -11.20 3.77
CA LEU A 235 -7.18 -11.86 3.48
C LEU A 235 -7.24 -13.33 3.94
N GLN A 236 -7.03 -14.27 3.01
CA GLN A 236 -7.01 -15.70 3.28
C GLN A 236 -5.73 -16.32 2.72
N VAL A 237 -5.28 -17.38 3.35
CA VAL A 237 -4.20 -18.25 2.87
C VAL A 237 -4.56 -19.70 3.11
N THR A 238 -4.20 -20.60 2.19
CA THR A 238 -4.34 -22.02 2.47
C THR A 238 -3.35 -22.46 3.54
N ARG A 239 -3.70 -23.54 4.27
CA ARG A 239 -2.82 -24.12 5.29
C ARG A 239 -1.45 -24.49 4.70
N GLY A 240 -1.43 -25.11 3.51
CA GLY A 240 -0.19 -25.49 2.85
C GLY A 240 0.70 -24.30 2.51
N TYR A 241 0.12 -23.21 1.99
CA TYR A 241 0.87 -21.99 1.71
C TYR A 241 1.39 -21.35 3.01
N TYR A 242 0.53 -21.21 4.02
CA TYR A 242 0.93 -20.66 5.33
C TYR A 242 2.11 -21.41 5.93
N GLU A 243 2.10 -22.74 5.89
CA GLU A 243 3.18 -23.57 6.41
C GLU A 243 4.47 -23.50 5.56
N SER A 244 4.37 -23.17 4.27
CA SER A 244 5.52 -23.00 3.39
C SER A 244 6.29 -21.69 3.63
N LEU A 245 5.64 -20.69 4.24
CA LEU A 245 6.27 -19.41 4.54
C LEU A 245 7.26 -19.52 5.70
N PRO A 246 8.36 -18.73 5.69
CA PRO A 246 9.26 -18.64 6.84
C PRO A 246 8.53 -18.28 8.12
N ALA A 247 8.82 -18.96 9.22
CA ALA A 247 8.09 -18.81 10.49
C ALA A 247 8.13 -17.36 11.03
N GLU A 248 9.25 -16.68 10.83
CA GLU A 248 9.49 -15.30 11.25
C GLU A 248 8.63 -14.28 10.56
N VAL A 249 8.14 -14.56 9.34
CA VAL A 249 7.25 -13.62 8.61
C VAL A 249 5.80 -14.09 8.57
N ARG A 250 5.53 -15.42 8.49
CA ARG A 250 4.16 -15.94 8.46
C ARG A 250 3.35 -15.58 9.71
N ARG A 251 4.01 -15.42 10.86
CA ARG A 251 3.37 -15.03 12.13
C ARG A 251 2.72 -13.64 12.06
N HIS A 252 3.14 -12.82 11.09
CA HIS A 252 2.63 -11.47 10.88
C HIS A 252 1.40 -11.42 9.98
N LEU A 253 1.05 -12.51 9.28
CA LEU A 253 -0.15 -12.55 8.47
C LEU A 253 -1.40 -12.49 9.36
N ALA A 254 -2.22 -11.45 9.17
CA ALA A 254 -3.48 -11.29 9.90
C ALA A 254 -4.65 -12.07 9.26
N GLY A 255 -4.42 -12.66 8.09
CA GLY A 255 -5.44 -13.37 7.33
C GLY A 255 -5.88 -14.69 7.94
N ARG A 256 -7.03 -15.19 7.51
CA ARG A 256 -7.56 -16.49 7.92
C ARG A 256 -6.81 -17.63 7.24
N VAL A 257 -6.42 -18.65 8.00
CA VAL A 257 -5.92 -19.91 7.42
C VAL A 257 -7.10 -20.81 7.10
N VAL A 258 -7.26 -21.16 5.82
CA VAL A 258 -8.39 -21.90 5.29
C VAL A 258 -7.91 -23.18 4.56
N ASP A 259 -8.85 -24.12 4.30
CA ASP A 259 -8.53 -25.31 3.50
C ASP A 259 -8.58 -24.99 1.99
N ARG A 260 -9.41 -24.03 1.61
CA ARG A 260 -9.58 -23.55 0.24
C ARG A 260 -9.88 -22.05 0.24
N LEU A 261 -9.26 -21.32 -0.68
CA LEU A 261 -9.55 -19.91 -0.89
C LEU A 261 -10.96 -19.71 -1.45
N GLU A 262 -11.64 -18.69 -0.95
CA GLU A 262 -12.87 -18.18 -1.52
C GLU A 262 -12.58 -16.90 -2.30
N PRO A 263 -13.17 -16.66 -3.48
CA PRO A 263 -12.98 -15.43 -4.21
C PRO A 263 -13.37 -14.22 -3.38
N ILE A 264 -12.49 -13.20 -3.30
CA ILE A 264 -12.80 -11.96 -2.59
C ILE A 264 -13.89 -11.20 -3.36
N VAL A 265 -14.96 -10.84 -2.67
CA VAL A 265 -15.92 -9.84 -3.15
C VAL A 265 -15.45 -8.49 -2.63
N GLN A 266 -15.05 -7.61 -3.55
CA GLN A 266 -14.49 -6.33 -3.22
C GLN A 266 -15.53 -5.43 -2.52
N GLY A 267 -15.43 -5.33 -1.20
CA GLY A 267 -16.38 -4.58 -0.35
C GLY A 267 -15.80 -3.29 0.22
N HIS A 268 -14.49 -3.09 0.10
CA HIS A 268 -13.78 -1.96 0.70
C HIS A 268 -13.87 -0.70 -0.18
N ALA A 269 -15.10 -0.17 -0.32
CA ALA A 269 -15.31 1.13 -0.95
C ALA A 269 -15.03 2.25 0.06
N ILE A 270 -14.06 3.09 -0.21
CA ILE A 270 -13.88 4.35 0.52
C ILE A 270 -14.85 5.34 -0.09
N GLU A 271 -15.90 5.70 0.67
CA GLU A 271 -16.86 6.72 0.27
C GLU A 271 -16.10 8.05 0.08
N GLY A 272 -16.34 8.74 -1.04
CA GLY A 272 -15.57 9.95 -1.40
C GLY A 272 -14.35 9.72 -2.29
N LEU A 273 -13.83 8.48 -2.41
CA LEU A 273 -12.74 8.17 -3.33
C LEU A 273 -13.23 7.93 -4.77
N LYS A 274 -14.54 7.83 -4.99
CA LYS A 274 -15.13 7.76 -6.33
C LYS A 274 -14.97 9.09 -7.03
N MET A 275 -14.01 9.13 -7.93
CA MET A 275 -13.73 10.32 -8.76
C MET A 275 -14.87 10.57 -9.73
N GLY A 276 -15.22 11.84 -9.90
CA GLY A 276 -16.27 12.29 -10.83
C GLY A 276 -17.62 12.61 -10.18
N GLN A 277 -17.74 12.52 -8.85
CA GLN A 277 -18.96 12.93 -8.13
C GLN A 277 -18.84 14.26 -7.37
N MET A 278 -17.73 14.97 -7.50
CA MET A 278 -17.63 16.35 -7.00
C MET A 278 -17.98 17.29 -8.15
N GLY A 279 -19.28 17.51 -8.31
CA GLY A 279 -19.85 18.59 -9.11
C GLY A 279 -19.85 19.88 -8.31
#